data_1c83403b62a16a55f0ac84255dce7a63
#
_entry.id   1c83403b62a16a55f0ac84255dce7a63
#
_cell.length_a   1.000
_cell.length_b   1.000
_cell.length_c   1.000
_cell.angle_alpha   90.00
_cell.angle_beta   90.00
_cell.angle_gamma   90.00
#
_symmetry.space_group_name_H-M   'P 1'
#
loop_
_entity.id
_entity.type
_entity.pdbx_description
1 polymer ?
#
loop_
_entity_poly.entity_id
_entity_poly.type
_entity_poly.pdbx_seq_one_letter_code
_entity_poly.pdbx_strand_id
1 'polypeptide(L)'
;MTIYEKLSAIQAELKVPKDQHNNFGNYNYRSCEDILEKVKPICKAHETVLILSDDLANIGDRYYVKAKAELIDLESGDFIDTFAFAREEQEKKGMDGSQVTGASSSYARKYALNGLFNIDDVKDSDFTNQETNTPKRKQWPDSVVQGQPKPDAPLICIDCGTEVPEKVRNYSLSKWGKCYCFNCQKKYAGK
;
A
#
# COMPACT_ATOMS: atom_id res chain seq x y z
N MET A 1 10.18 -5.48 38.54
CA MET A 1 9.74 -4.50 37.50
C MET A 1 8.29 -4.82 37.15
N THR A 2 7.47 -3.81 36.95
CA THR A 2 6.10 -4.02 36.45
C THR A 2 6.11 -4.40 34.98
N ILE A 3 5.05 -5.02 34.48
CA ILE A 3 4.93 -5.37 33.05
C ILE A 3 5.07 -4.14 32.14
N TYR A 4 4.63 -2.96 32.60
CA TYR A 4 4.77 -1.69 31.86
C TYR A 4 6.25 -1.26 31.72
N GLU A 5 7.03 -1.40 32.80
CA GLU A 5 8.47 -1.10 32.77
C GLU A 5 9.23 -2.10 31.88
N LYS A 6 8.87 -3.40 31.93
CA LYS A 6 9.41 -4.43 31.07
C LYS A 6 9.08 -4.15 29.60
N LEU A 7 7.82 -3.83 29.28
CA LEU A 7 7.41 -3.46 27.92
C LEU A 7 8.18 -2.23 27.41
N SER A 8 8.31 -1.18 28.22
CA SER A 8 9.05 0.03 27.86
C SER A 8 10.54 -0.28 27.55
N ALA A 9 11.15 -1.16 28.32
CA ALA A 9 12.52 -1.60 28.08
C ALA A 9 12.64 -2.40 26.76
N ILE A 10 11.72 -3.33 26.52
CA ILE A 10 11.66 -4.10 25.27
C ILE A 10 11.46 -3.18 24.05
N GLN A 11 10.57 -2.19 24.14
CA GLN A 11 10.33 -1.21 23.06
C GLN A 11 11.58 -0.39 22.74
N ALA A 12 12.36 0.00 23.75
CA ALA A 12 13.59 0.75 23.58
C ALA A 12 14.72 -0.07 22.93
N GLU A 13 14.79 -1.36 23.25
CA GLU A 13 15.82 -2.28 22.77
C GLU A 13 15.51 -2.82 21.37
N LEU A 14 14.23 -3.09 21.08
CA LEU A 14 13.82 -3.78 19.87
C LEU A 14 14.05 -2.93 18.61
N LYS A 15 14.86 -3.46 17.69
CA LYS A 15 15.11 -2.87 16.38
C LYS A 15 14.84 -3.92 15.30
N VAL A 16 13.85 -3.64 14.45
CA VAL A 16 13.47 -4.52 13.34
C VAL A 16 13.50 -3.74 12.03
N PRO A 17 14.63 -3.72 11.33
CA PRO A 17 14.76 -3.03 10.05
C PRO A 17 13.86 -3.67 8.97
N LYS A 18 13.56 -2.93 7.89
CA LYS A 18 12.83 -3.42 6.71
C LYS A 18 13.81 -4.04 5.71
N ASP A 19 14.28 -5.26 5.99
CA ASP A 19 15.32 -5.94 5.20
C ASP A 19 14.73 -6.81 4.06
N GLN A 20 13.42 -7.08 4.07
CA GLN A 20 12.75 -7.78 2.99
C GLN A 20 12.44 -6.81 1.85
N HIS A 21 12.57 -7.28 0.59
CA HIS A 21 12.24 -6.48 -0.59
C HIS A 21 11.10 -7.10 -1.39
N ASN A 22 10.06 -6.31 -1.66
CA ASN A 22 8.98 -6.70 -2.54
C ASN A 22 9.28 -6.19 -3.96
N ASN A 23 9.68 -7.11 -4.86
CA ASN A 23 10.01 -6.79 -6.24
C ASN A 23 8.81 -6.29 -7.05
N PHE A 24 7.59 -6.72 -6.71
CA PHE A 24 6.38 -6.32 -7.42
C PHE A 24 5.99 -4.88 -7.09
N GLY A 25 6.03 -4.52 -5.79
CA GLY A 25 5.70 -3.17 -5.33
C GLY A 25 6.90 -2.23 -5.23
N ASN A 26 8.13 -2.74 -5.43
CA ASN A 26 9.40 -2.00 -5.31
C ASN A 26 9.53 -1.23 -3.99
N TYR A 27 9.25 -1.90 -2.88
CA TYR A 27 9.39 -1.34 -1.52
C TYR A 27 10.00 -2.36 -0.56
N ASN A 28 10.67 -1.85 0.47
CA ASN A 28 11.19 -2.68 1.56
C ASN A 28 10.15 -2.84 2.66
N TYR A 29 10.08 -4.03 3.22
CA TYR A 29 9.16 -4.36 4.31
C TYR A 29 9.83 -5.27 5.34
N ARG A 30 9.18 -5.47 6.48
CA ARG A 30 9.48 -6.52 7.47
C ARG A 30 8.31 -7.49 7.53
N SER A 31 8.60 -8.75 7.70
CA SER A 31 7.59 -9.79 7.91
C SER A 31 7.21 -9.91 9.40
N CYS A 32 6.16 -10.65 9.70
CA CYS A 32 5.82 -11.04 11.06
C CYS A 32 6.95 -11.85 11.70
N GLU A 33 7.53 -12.75 10.93
CA GLU A 33 8.62 -13.63 11.32
C GLU A 33 9.89 -12.85 11.71
N ASP A 34 10.24 -11.79 10.94
CA ASP A 34 11.38 -10.92 11.25
C ASP A 34 11.21 -10.25 12.63
N ILE A 35 9.98 -9.82 12.96
CA ILE A 35 9.68 -9.23 14.27
C ILE A 35 9.84 -10.28 15.36
N LEU A 36 9.25 -11.47 15.17
CA LEU A 36 9.29 -12.55 16.15
C LEU A 36 10.70 -13.05 16.42
N GLU A 37 11.55 -13.13 15.39
CA GLU A 37 12.95 -13.52 15.55
C GLU A 37 13.71 -12.54 16.44
N LYS A 38 13.49 -11.24 16.24
CA LYS A 38 14.18 -10.18 17.02
C LYS A 38 13.64 -10.04 18.43
N VAL A 39 12.32 -10.17 18.63
CA VAL A 39 11.70 -9.90 19.94
C VAL A 39 11.86 -11.06 20.92
N LYS A 40 11.88 -12.32 20.47
CA LYS A 40 11.98 -13.49 21.34
C LYS A 40 13.16 -13.47 22.33
N PRO A 41 14.41 -13.21 21.89
CA PRO A 41 15.53 -13.13 22.83
C PRO A 41 15.41 -11.97 23.83
N ILE A 42 14.82 -10.83 23.40
CA ILE A 42 14.61 -9.67 24.26
C ILE A 42 13.55 -9.99 25.31
N CYS A 43 12.40 -10.57 24.93
CA CYS A 43 11.38 -11.03 25.87
C CYS A 43 11.97 -11.98 26.92
N LYS A 44 12.80 -12.93 26.50
CA LYS A 44 13.47 -13.84 27.42
C LYS A 44 14.38 -13.12 28.42
N ALA A 45 15.13 -12.13 27.94
CA ALA A 45 16.02 -11.32 28.82
C ALA A 45 15.25 -10.50 29.87
N HIS A 46 14.01 -10.08 29.52
CA HIS A 46 13.11 -9.33 30.41
C HIS A 46 12.12 -10.22 31.18
N GLU A 47 12.32 -11.55 31.18
CA GLU A 47 11.45 -12.50 31.88
C GLU A 47 9.97 -12.35 31.50
N THR A 48 9.71 -12.19 30.23
CA THR A 48 8.35 -12.08 29.65
C THR A 48 8.15 -13.15 28.58
N VAL A 49 6.90 -13.48 28.30
CA VAL A 49 6.50 -14.34 27.18
C VAL A 49 5.50 -13.62 26.30
N LEU A 50 5.70 -13.73 24.99
CA LEU A 50 4.81 -13.20 23.96
C LEU A 50 3.93 -14.32 23.42
N ILE A 51 2.62 -14.11 23.44
CA ILE A 51 1.63 -15.03 22.87
C ILE A 51 0.90 -14.32 21.74
N LEU A 52 0.79 -14.98 20.58
CA LEU A 52 -0.04 -14.57 19.47
C LEU A 52 -1.22 -15.52 19.31
N SER A 53 -2.41 -14.96 19.18
CA SER A 53 -3.63 -15.70 18.89
C SER A 53 -4.45 -14.98 17.83
N ASP A 54 -5.23 -15.75 17.07
CA ASP A 54 -6.11 -15.21 16.05
C ASP A 54 -7.56 -15.60 16.38
N ASP A 55 -8.47 -14.72 16.00
CA ASP A 55 -9.91 -14.90 16.03
C ASP A 55 -10.49 -14.36 14.71
N LEU A 56 -11.71 -14.72 14.40
CA LEU A 56 -12.43 -14.23 13.23
C LEU A 56 -13.50 -13.23 13.66
N ALA A 57 -13.50 -12.07 13.01
CA ALA A 57 -14.52 -11.06 13.17
C ALA A 57 -15.29 -10.84 11.88
N ASN A 58 -16.63 -10.83 11.98
CA ASN A 58 -17.50 -10.44 10.88
C ASN A 58 -17.98 -9.00 11.09
N ILE A 59 -17.73 -8.11 10.12
CA ILE A 59 -18.14 -6.71 10.16
C ILE A 59 -18.92 -6.41 8.88
N GLY A 60 -20.23 -6.32 9.01
CA GLY A 60 -21.14 -6.22 7.86
C GLY A 60 -21.12 -7.52 7.03
N ASP A 61 -20.77 -7.41 5.78
CA ASP A 61 -20.65 -8.52 4.81
C ASP A 61 -19.21 -9.02 4.64
N ARG A 62 -18.28 -8.62 5.54
CA ARG A 62 -16.85 -8.89 5.39
C ARG A 62 -16.27 -9.61 6.59
N TYR A 63 -15.33 -10.50 6.31
CA TYR A 63 -14.58 -11.22 7.32
C TYR A 63 -13.20 -10.59 7.52
N TYR A 64 -12.77 -10.59 8.78
CA TYR A 64 -11.47 -10.10 9.22
C TYR A 64 -10.82 -11.13 10.12
N VAL A 65 -9.53 -11.37 9.94
CA VAL A 65 -8.72 -11.99 10.97
C VAL A 65 -8.37 -10.92 11.99
N LYS A 66 -8.73 -11.17 13.26
CA LYS A 66 -8.37 -10.36 14.41
C LYS A 66 -7.21 -11.03 15.13
N ALA A 67 -6.01 -10.48 15.00
CA ALA A 67 -4.85 -10.95 15.75
C ALA A 67 -4.72 -10.23 17.08
N LYS A 68 -4.37 -10.98 18.14
CA LYS A 68 -4.02 -10.48 19.47
C LYS A 68 -2.53 -10.74 19.69
N ALA A 69 -1.79 -9.73 20.12
CA ALA A 69 -0.44 -9.85 20.66
C ALA A 69 -0.49 -9.55 22.15
N GLU A 70 -0.05 -10.48 22.97
CA GLU A 70 -0.12 -10.44 24.43
C GLU A 70 1.25 -10.68 25.04
N LEU A 71 1.76 -9.70 25.79
CA LEU A 71 3.01 -9.81 26.53
C LEU A 71 2.69 -10.09 27.99
N ILE A 72 3.19 -11.19 28.53
CA ILE A 72 2.92 -11.66 29.88
C ILE A 72 4.22 -11.65 30.71
N ASP A 73 4.15 -11.09 31.91
CA ASP A 73 5.21 -11.17 32.90
C ASP A 73 5.28 -12.57 33.51
N LEU A 74 6.43 -13.21 33.46
CA LEU A 74 6.61 -14.58 33.97
C LEU A 74 6.61 -14.66 35.50
N GLU A 75 6.87 -13.54 36.19
CA GLU A 75 6.90 -13.50 37.65
C GLU A 75 5.51 -13.21 38.24
N SER A 76 4.84 -12.16 37.76
CA SER A 76 3.53 -11.72 38.33
C SER A 76 2.34 -12.35 37.62
N GLY A 77 2.47 -12.73 36.36
CA GLY A 77 1.36 -13.13 35.51
C GLY A 77 0.56 -11.94 34.95
N ASP A 78 0.97 -10.72 35.23
CA ASP A 78 0.37 -9.53 34.63
C ASP A 78 0.60 -9.49 33.12
N PHE A 79 -0.31 -8.91 32.38
CA PHE A 79 -0.20 -8.86 30.93
C PHE A 79 -0.64 -7.51 30.34
N ILE A 80 -0.14 -7.25 29.14
CA ILE A 80 -0.58 -6.15 28.27
C ILE A 80 -0.86 -6.75 26.90
N ASP A 81 -1.95 -6.36 26.26
CA ASP A 81 -2.29 -6.82 24.93
C ASP A 81 -2.66 -5.68 23.98
N THR A 82 -2.56 -5.98 22.68
CA THR A 82 -3.09 -5.18 21.61
C THR A 82 -3.72 -6.06 20.52
N PHE A 83 -4.57 -5.46 19.70
CA PHE A 83 -5.26 -6.14 18.61
C PHE A 83 -5.00 -5.43 17.30
N ALA A 84 -4.98 -6.21 16.22
CA ALA A 84 -5.05 -5.67 14.88
C ALA A 84 -5.97 -6.53 14.00
N PHE A 85 -6.46 -5.93 12.93
CA PHE A 85 -7.36 -6.58 12.00
C PHE A 85 -6.75 -6.57 10.60
N ALA A 86 -6.89 -7.68 9.90
CA ALA A 86 -6.65 -7.74 8.46
C ALA A 86 -7.87 -8.30 7.76
N ARG A 87 -8.34 -7.60 6.73
CA ARG A 87 -9.48 -8.06 5.95
C ARG A 87 -9.11 -9.32 5.18
N GLU A 88 -9.98 -10.31 5.22
CA GLU A 88 -9.90 -11.48 4.39
C GLU A 88 -10.55 -11.19 3.02
N GLU A 89 -9.81 -11.40 1.94
CA GLU A 89 -10.38 -11.29 0.60
C GLU A 89 -11.22 -12.54 0.31
N GLN A 90 -12.40 -12.35 -0.30
CA GLN A 90 -13.28 -13.47 -0.64
C GLN A 90 -12.66 -14.40 -1.68
N GLU A 91 -11.97 -13.81 -2.65
CA GLU A 91 -11.26 -14.53 -3.70
C GLU A 91 -9.94 -13.83 -4.02
N LYS A 92 -8.85 -14.59 -4.09
CA LYS A 92 -7.56 -14.08 -4.53
C LYS A 92 -6.97 -15.02 -5.57
N LYS A 93 -6.78 -14.51 -6.77
CA LYS A 93 -6.23 -15.29 -7.89
C LYS A 93 -4.91 -15.96 -7.49
N GLY A 94 -4.86 -17.29 -7.65
CA GLY A 94 -3.67 -18.09 -7.36
C GLY A 94 -3.50 -18.49 -5.90
N MET A 95 -4.50 -18.26 -5.05
CA MET A 95 -4.54 -18.73 -3.66
C MET A 95 -5.82 -19.52 -3.40
N ASP A 96 -5.74 -20.58 -2.61
CA ASP A 96 -6.91 -21.23 -2.03
C ASP A 96 -7.39 -20.48 -0.77
N GLY A 97 -8.57 -20.85 -0.26
CA GLY A 97 -9.18 -20.19 0.91
C GLY A 97 -8.28 -20.21 2.15
N SER A 98 -7.61 -21.33 2.42
CA SER A 98 -6.70 -21.45 3.57
C SER A 98 -5.48 -20.54 3.43
N GLN A 99 -4.96 -20.40 2.21
CA GLN A 99 -3.84 -19.50 1.92
C GLN A 99 -4.25 -18.02 2.07
N VAL A 100 -5.50 -17.66 1.71
CA VAL A 100 -6.03 -16.31 1.89
C VAL A 100 -6.12 -15.97 3.37
N THR A 101 -6.71 -16.87 4.18
CA THR A 101 -6.79 -16.71 5.63
C THR A 101 -5.40 -16.62 6.26
N GLY A 102 -4.46 -17.50 5.88
CA GLY A 102 -3.08 -17.48 6.38
C GLY A 102 -2.34 -16.18 6.07
N ALA A 103 -2.53 -15.63 4.86
CA ALA A 103 -1.97 -14.33 4.49
C ALA A 103 -2.56 -13.20 5.35
N SER A 104 -3.87 -13.19 5.56
CA SER A 104 -4.56 -12.20 6.41
C SER A 104 -4.11 -12.31 7.86
N SER A 105 -3.92 -13.54 8.39
CA SER A 105 -3.35 -13.79 9.72
C SER A 105 -1.96 -13.18 9.87
N SER A 106 -1.05 -13.45 8.94
CA SER A 106 0.32 -12.88 8.98
C SER A 106 0.30 -11.34 8.99
N TYR A 107 -0.60 -10.72 8.22
CA TYR A 107 -0.77 -9.27 8.24
C TYR A 107 -1.31 -8.77 9.58
N ALA A 108 -2.40 -9.36 10.10
CA ALA A 108 -2.99 -8.96 11.37
C ALA A 108 -1.99 -9.07 12.52
N ARG A 109 -1.25 -10.19 12.61
CA ARG A 109 -0.21 -10.42 13.62
C ARG A 109 0.91 -9.39 13.55
N LYS A 110 1.38 -9.07 12.33
CA LYS A 110 2.40 -8.04 12.14
C LYS A 110 1.96 -6.68 12.69
N TYR A 111 0.74 -6.27 12.42
CA TYR A 111 0.21 -4.99 12.92
C TYR A 111 -0.05 -5.02 14.42
N ALA A 112 -0.50 -6.14 15.00
CA ALA A 112 -0.62 -6.29 16.43
C ALA A 112 0.73 -6.16 17.13
N LEU A 113 1.78 -6.79 16.60
CA LEU A 113 3.16 -6.66 17.10
C LEU A 113 3.70 -5.24 16.96
N ASN A 114 3.45 -4.59 15.82
CA ASN A 114 3.85 -3.19 15.62
C ASN A 114 3.21 -2.28 16.68
N GLY A 115 1.93 -2.49 16.97
CA GLY A 115 1.22 -1.73 18.01
C GLY A 115 1.75 -1.99 19.40
N LEU A 116 1.96 -3.26 19.78
CA LEU A 116 2.44 -3.65 21.11
C LEU A 116 3.85 -3.12 21.39
N PHE A 117 4.75 -3.29 20.43
CA PHE A 117 6.16 -2.91 20.59
C PHE A 117 6.49 -1.52 20.06
N ASN A 118 5.49 -0.75 19.62
CA ASN A 118 5.65 0.60 19.10
C ASN A 118 6.75 0.67 18.02
N ILE A 119 6.72 -0.28 17.07
CA ILE A 119 7.73 -0.40 16.02
C ILE A 119 7.47 0.66 14.96
N ASP A 120 8.38 1.63 14.86
CA ASP A 120 8.30 2.73 13.90
C ASP A 120 8.41 2.24 12.45
N ASP A 121 7.45 2.65 11.63
CA ASP A 121 7.58 2.63 10.19
C ASP A 121 8.27 3.93 9.74
N VAL A 122 9.61 3.89 9.69
CA VAL A 122 10.48 5.06 9.38
C VAL A 122 10.19 5.70 8.01
N LYS A 123 9.33 5.11 7.19
CA LYS A 123 8.75 5.75 5.99
C LYS A 123 7.28 5.41 5.95
N ASP A 124 6.47 6.39 6.31
CA ASP A 124 5.04 6.38 6.07
C ASP A 124 4.78 6.20 4.57
N SER A 125 3.82 5.34 4.21
CA SER A 125 3.39 5.18 2.82
C SER A 125 2.89 6.51 2.22
N ASP A 126 2.48 7.47 3.04
CA ASP A 126 2.10 8.81 2.62
C ASP A 126 3.29 9.62 2.10
N PHE A 127 4.53 9.31 2.53
CA PHE A 127 5.73 9.92 1.98
C PHE A 127 6.03 9.46 0.55
N THR A 128 5.68 8.23 0.19
CA THR A 128 5.85 7.70 -1.18
C THR A 128 4.78 8.21 -2.14
N ASN A 129 3.61 8.62 -1.63
CA ASN A 129 2.55 9.20 -2.45
C ASN A 129 2.84 10.64 -2.90
N GLN A 130 3.82 11.33 -2.31
CA GLN A 130 4.22 12.67 -2.75
C GLN A 130 5.19 12.69 -3.93
N GLU A 131 5.89 11.57 -4.22
CA GLU A 131 6.92 11.55 -5.28
C GLU A 131 6.57 10.80 -6.56
N THR A 132 5.43 10.09 -6.65
CA THR A 132 5.15 9.24 -7.82
C THR A 132 3.97 9.66 -8.69
N ASN A 133 3.40 10.85 -8.50
CA ASN A 133 2.40 11.39 -9.40
C ASN A 133 2.94 12.41 -10.42
N THR A 134 4.24 12.45 -10.61
CA THR A 134 4.79 12.95 -11.87
C THR A 134 4.98 11.73 -12.79
N PRO A 135 4.15 11.55 -13.83
CA PRO A 135 4.48 10.59 -14.87
C PRO A 135 5.87 10.97 -15.38
N LYS A 136 6.83 10.03 -15.36
CA LYS A 136 8.14 10.20 -15.98
C LYS A 136 7.89 10.65 -17.42
N ARG A 137 7.96 11.95 -17.62
CA ARG A 137 7.89 12.58 -18.93
C ARG A 137 9.06 11.98 -19.70
N LYS A 138 8.78 11.10 -20.68
CA LYS A 138 9.79 10.75 -21.68
C LYS A 138 10.30 12.08 -22.22
N GLN A 139 11.57 12.39 -21.97
CA GLN A 139 12.22 13.54 -22.60
C GLN A 139 12.16 13.32 -24.11
N TRP A 140 11.27 14.03 -24.73
CA TRP A 140 11.28 14.23 -26.17
C TRP A 140 12.36 15.28 -26.48
N PRO A 141 13.11 15.13 -27.56
CA PRO A 141 14.11 16.14 -27.95
C PRO A 141 13.45 17.51 -28.10
N ASP A 142 14.14 18.56 -27.69
CA ASP A 142 13.68 19.96 -27.55
C ASP A 142 13.29 20.66 -28.88
N SER A 143 12.98 19.94 -29.94
CA SER A 143 12.73 20.52 -31.26
C SER A 143 11.26 20.59 -31.70
N VAL A 144 10.29 20.29 -30.83
CA VAL A 144 8.85 20.44 -31.18
C VAL A 144 8.07 21.09 -30.03
N VAL A 145 8.38 22.34 -29.70
CA VAL A 145 7.53 23.17 -28.85
C VAL A 145 7.21 24.46 -29.58
N GLN A 146 6.30 24.38 -30.54
CA GLN A 146 5.54 25.56 -30.99
C GLN A 146 4.07 25.16 -31.08
N GLY A 147 3.23 25.75 -30.21
CA GLY A 147 1.78 25.78 -30.31
C GLY A 147 1.01 24.87 -29.33
N GLN A 148 1.09 25.14 -28.02
CA GLN A 148 -0.01 24.71 -27.11
C GLN A 148 -1.13 25.75 -27.20
N PRO A 149 -2.36 25.38 -27.62
CA PRO A 149 -3.51 26.27 -27.47
C PRO A 149 -3.85 26.43 -25.98
N LYS A 150 -4.14 27.68 -25.57
CA LYS A 150 -4.62 28.05 -24.24
C LYS A 150 -5.90 27.27 -23.88
N PRO A 151 -6.19 27.03 -22.59
CA PRO A 151 -7.34 26.21 -22.16
C PRO A 151 -8.75 26.72 -22.56
N ASP A 152 -8.87 27.93 -23.07
CA ASP A 152 -10.15 28.57 -23.40
C ASP A 152 -10.40 28.76 -24.92
N ALA A 153 -9.67 28.08 -25.80
CA ALA A 153 -9.93 28.15 -27.23
C ALA A 153 -11.08 27.20 -27.63
N PRO A 154 -12.03 27.63 -28.46
CA PRO A 154 -13.12 26.78 -28.93
C PRO A 154 -12.57 25.52 -29.63
N LEU A 155 -13.17 24.39 -29.31
CA LEU A 155 -12.78 23.06 -29.79
C LEU A 155 -13.29 22.92 -31.26
N ILE A 156 -12.51 23.36 -32.24
CA ILE A 156 -12.90 23.43 -33.65
C ILE A 156 -12.10 22.42 -34.47
N CYS A 157 -12.77 21.72 -35.38
CA CYS A 157 -12.14 20.86 -36.36
C CYS A 157 -11.31 21.68 -37.34
N ILE A 158 -10.03 21.34 -37.55
CA ILE A 158 -9.14 22.07 -38.43
C ILE A 158 -9.49 21.97 -39.93
N ASP A 159 -10.23 20.89 -40.31
CA ASP A 159 -10.63 20.65 -41.70
C ASP A 159 -11.94 21.33 -42.08
N CYS A 160 -12.90 21.38 -41.19
CA CYS A 160 -14.25 21.85 -41.55
C CYS A 160 -14.82 22.92 -40.62
N GLY A 161 -14.07 23.36 -39.60
CA GLY A 161 -14.50 24.44 -38.70
C GLY A 161 -15.64 24.08 -37.74
N THR A 162 -16.08 22.80 -37.70
CA THR A 162 -17.16 22.37 -36.82
C THR A 162 -16.65 22.22 -35.38
N GLU A 163 -17.47 22.58 -34.41
CA GLU A 163 -17.20 22.37 -32.99
C GLU A 163 -17.05 20.89 -32.66
N VAL A 164 -16.04 20.52 -31.88
CA VAL A 164 -15.67 19.14 -31.60
C VAL A 164 -15.81 18.86 -30.12
N PRO A 165 -16.64 17.87 -29.70
CA PRO A 165 -16.71 17.45 -28.31
C PRO A 165 -15.37 17.02 -27.74
N GLU A 166 -15.12 17.31 -26.47
CA GLU A 166 -13.83 17.07 -25.80
C GLU A 166 -13.31 15.64 -25.96
N LYS A 167 -14.17 14.63 -25.84
CA LYS A 167 -13.81 13.22 -26.04
C LYS A 167 -13.27 12.91 -27.45
N VAL A 168 -13.90 13.50 -28.47
CA VAL A 168 -13.52 13.33 -29.88
C VAL A 168 -12.22 14.06 -30.18
N ARG A 169 -12.02 15.24 -29.59
CA ARG A 169 -10.77 16.01 -29.68
C ARG A 169 -9.61 15.22 -29.07
N ASN A 170 -9.76 14.72 -27.84
CA ASN A 170 -8.70 14.01 -27.13
C ASN A 170 -8.26 12.75 -27.90
N TYR A 171 -9.21 12.01 -28.45
CA TYR A 171 -8.91 10.89 -29.35
C TYR A 171 -8.19 11.33 -30.61
N SER A 172 -8.65 12.43 -31.26
CA SER A 172 -8.02 12.95 -32.49
C SER A 172 -6.60 13.42 -32.27
N LEU A 173 -6.36 14.15 -31.17
CA LEU A 173 -5.04 14.64 -30.80
C LEU A 173 -4.07 13.48 -30.49
N SER A 174 -4.54 12.45 -29.80
CA SER A 174 -3.69 11.29 -29.46
C SER A 174 -3.27 10.49 -30.71
N LYS A 175 -4.11 10.44 -31.73
CA LYS A 175 -3.87 9.62 -32.93
C LYS A 175 -3.16 10.36 -34.06
N TRP A 176 -3.49 11.64 -34.26
CA TRP A 176 -2.98 12.43 -35.42
C TRP A 176 -2.30 13.75 -35.02
N GLY A 177 -2.23 14.08 -33.73
CA GLY A 177 -1.65 15.33 -33.24
C GLY A 177 -2.45 16.58 -33.59
N LYS A 178 -3.67 16.45 -34.17
CA LYS A 178 -4.51 17.53 -34.66
C LYS A 178 -5.97 17.29 -34.30
N CYS A 179 -6.77 18.37 -34.16
CA CYS A 179 -8.17 18.30 -33.79
C CYS A 179 -9.06 18.13 -35.04
N TYR A 180 -9.56 16.92 -35.25
CA TYR A 180 -10.53 16.59 -36.31
C TYR A 180 -11.87 16.16 -35.70
N CYS A 181 -12.99 16.60 -36.28
CA CYS A 181 -14.31 16.08 -35.92
C CYS A 181 -14.48 14.63 -36.39
N PHE A 182 -15.45 13.92 -35.85
CA PHE A 182 -15.69 12.51 -36.16
C PHE A 182 -15.80 12.21 -37.65
N ASN A 183 -16.40 13.10 -38.45
CA ASN A 183 -16.54 12.93 -39.88
C ASN A 183 -15.21 13.10 -40.64
N CYS A 184 -14.41 14.09 -40.22
CA CYS A 184 -13.11 14.32 -40.86
C CYS A 184 -12.06 13.28 -40.49
N GLN A 185 -12.15 12.68 -39.28
CA GLN A 185 -11.28 11.55 -38.89
C GLN A 185 -11.39 10.36 -39.86
N LYS A 186 -12.55 10.11 -40.47
CA LYS A 186 -12.74 9.02 -41.44
C LYS A 186 -11.83 9.16 -42.67
N LYS A 187 -11.45 10.37 -43.04
CA LYS A 187 -10.53 10.64 -44.17
C LYS A 187 -9.09 10.20 -43.86
N TYR A 188 -8.74 10.07 -42.59
CA TYR A 188 -7.39 9.77 -42.12
C TYR A 188 -7.28 8.37 -41.50
N ALA A 189 -8.41 7.68 -41.29
CA ALA A 189 -8.46 6.35 -40.67
C ALA A 189 -8.01 5.20 -41.58
N GLY A 190 -7.73 5.44 -42.85
CA GLY A 190 -7.36 4.45 -43.85
C GLY A 190 -5.94 4.62 -44.46
N LYS A 191 -5.10 5.41 -43.78
CA LYS A 191 -3.70 5.56 -44.19
C LYS A 191 -2.75 5.09 -43.13
#